data_ed78ff22c8e30c7b6560ae8d9cf4601c
#
_entry.id   ed78ff22c8e30c7b6560ae8d9cf4601c
#
_cell.length_a   1.000
_cell.length_b   1.000
_cell.length_c   1.000
_cell.angle_alpha   90.00
_cell.angle_beta   90.00
_cell.angle_gamma   90.00
#
_symmetry.space_group_name_H-M   'P 1'
#
loop_
_entity.id
_entity.type
_entity.pdbx_description
1 polymer ?
#
loop_
_entity_poly.entity_id
_entity_poly.type
_entity_poly.pdbx_seq_one_letter_code
_entity_poly.pdbx_strand_id
1 'polypeptide(L)'
;METKQREPFLRIVKHAELSKAQSIGLRLLAVVLALIVGGLFIALIGYNPFEIYSTMVVGCFRSPMAIQATIKFCIPMCITALGVTLAFKMKFWNIGGEGQLIMGAVFASFFALFFSDMPHLLLLVVMFIAGFLGGGLWGLIPAVCREKWGTNETLFTLMLNYIALYTVTFLRDGPWRDPEAAGFNKIARFDPNAILDKVCGVHAGWIIMLVLVVAVTIYLSKTKQGYEIGVVGESRDTARYAGINVKRVVLRTMFLSGGIAGIAGMVQATGSDITLSAGVAGGVGFTGIIIAWLAQLNPVISLLISFAFSILVKGSSVIQSTFGLSTDCADVLQGIILFFIMAMEFFVRYKIVFRGHQEKLPAAAETAEKKEEKA
;
A
#
# COMPACT_ATOMS: atom_id res chain seq x y z
N MET A 1 44.52 26.24 12.06
CA MET A 1 43.22 26.91 12.28
C MET A 1 42.11 25.89 11.98
N GLU A 2 41.65 25.21 13.01
CA GLU A 2 40.50 24.30 12.88
C GLU A 2 39.24 25.15 12.68
N THR A 3 38.63 25.04 11.52
CA THR A 3 37.33 25.62 11.27
C THR A 3 36.31 24.87 12.14
N LYS A 4 35.98 25.44 13.30
CA LYS A 4 34.83 25.02 14.10
C LYS A 4 33.61 25.05 13.20
N GLN A 5 33.24 23.91 12.63
CA GLN A 5 31.91 23.75 11.94
C GLN A 5 30.84 24.12 12.95
N ARG A 6 30.11 25.21 12.69
CA ARG A 6 28.98 25.63 13.51
C ARG A 6 27.91 24.51 13.44
N GLU A 7 27.66 23.89 14.58
CA GLU A 7 26.61 22.91 14.67
C GLU A 7 25.28 23.50 14.18
N PRO A 8 24.51 22.78 13.32
CA PRO A 8 23.22 23.24 12.83
C PRO A 8 22.25 23.45 14.00
N PHE A 9 21.37 24.44 13.87
CA PHE A 9 20.40 24.81 14.91
C PHE A 9 19.44 23.66 15.27
N LEU A 10 19.15 22.79 14.29
CA LEU A 10 18.31 21.60 14.40
C LEU A 10 19.09 20.38 13.92
N ARG A 11 19.11 19.32 14.71
CA ARG A 11 19.66 18.02 14.32
C ARG A 11 18.56 16.96 14.41
N ILE A 12 18.40 16.19 13.34
CA ILE A 12 17.55 15.01 13.32
C ILE A 12 18.42 13.82 13.73
N VAL A 13 18.12 13.26 14.89
CA VAL A 13 18.85 12.12 15.44
C VAL A 13 17.92 10.93 15.47
N LYS A 14 18.43 9.74 15.12
CA LYS A 14 17.66 8.52 15.24
C LYS A 14 17.30 8.29 16.71
N HIS A 15 16.03 8.02 16.99
CA HIS A 15 15.60 7.76 18.36
C HIS A 15 16.29 6.49 18.88
N ALA A 16 16.79 6.54 20.13
CA ALA A 16 17.10 5.31 20.85
C ALA A 16 15.82 4.47 20.93
N GLU A 17 15.93 3.14 21.00
CA GLU A 17 14.77 2.25 20.96
C GLU A 17 13.70 2.67 21.98
N LEU A 18 12.60 3.23 21.46
CA LEU A 18 11.42 3.57 22.27
C LEU A 18 10.83 2.30 22.86
N SER A 19 10.37 2.37 24.08
CA SER A 19 9.58 1.29 24.64
C SER A 19 8.31 1.08 23.80
N LYS A 20 7.80 -0.16 23.74
CA LYS A 20 6.57 -0.47 23.00
C LYS A 20 5.40 0.44 23.42
N ALA A 21 5.29 0.75 24.71
CA ALA A 21 4.25 1.63 25.25
C ALA A 21 4.39 3.09 24.71
N GLN A 22 5.60 3.63 24.67
CA GLN A 22 5.87 4.97 24.14
C GLN A 22 5.57 5.05 22.63
N SER A 23 5.94 4.03 21.87
CA SER A 23 5.65 3.96 20.43
C SER A 23 4.13 3.91 20.16
N ILE A 24 3.39 3.14 20.95
CA ILE A 24 1.91 3.08 20.87
C ILE A 24 1.31 4.43 21.28
N GLY A 25 1.79 5.04 22.36
CA GLY A 25 1.32 6.34 22.84
C GLY A 25 1.48 7.45 21.80
N LEU A 26 2.63 7.51 21.14
CA LEU A 26 2.88 8.46 20.05
C LEU A 26 1.93 8.25 18.86
N ARG A 27 1.65 7.00 18.49
CA ARG A 27 0.69 6.69 17.40
C ARG A 27 -0.74 7.07 17.76
N LEU A 28 -1.15 6.84 19.01
CA LEU A 28 -2.46 7.28 19.49
C LEU A 28 -2.55 8.81 19.50
N LEU A 29 -1.48 9.51 19.91
CA LEU A 29 -1.41 10.96 19.85
C LEU A 29 -1.57 11.48 18.41
N ALA A 30 -0.96 10.81 17.43
CA ALA A 30 -1.13 11.15 16.03
C ALA A 30 -2.58 11.10 15.57
N VAL A 31 -3.26 10.01 15.93
CA VAL A 31 -4.67 9.82 15.58
C VAL A 31 -5.52 10.94 16.23
N VAL A 32 -5.26 11.27 17.48
CA VAL A 32 -5.97 12.36 18.18
C VAL A 32 -5.72 13.70 17.50
N LEU A 33 -4.45 14.02 17.16
CA LEU A 33 -4.12 15.25 16.45
C LEU A 33 -4.75 15.31 15.06
N ALA A 34 -4.76 14.19 14.33
CA ALA A 34 -5.43 14.08 13.05
C ALA A 34 -6.93 14.37 13.15
N LEU A 35 -7.59 13.81 14.17
CA LEU A 35 -9.01 14.05 14.43
C LEU A 35 -9.29 15.50 14.86
N ILE A 36 -8.40 16.12 15.64
CA ILE A 36 -8.54 17.54 16.02
C ILE A 36 -8.43 18.44 14.80
N VAL A 37 -7.38 18.28 13.98
CA VAL A 37 -7.15 19.12 12.78
C VAL A 37 -8.21 18.87 11.72
N GLY A 38 -8.58 17.61 11.48
CA GLY A 38 -9.71 17.26 10.62
C GLY A 38 -11.02 17.82 11.14
N GLY A 39 -11.23 17.79 12.46
CA GLY A 39 -12.41 18.40 13.10
C GLY A 39 -12.45 19.92 12.95
N LEU A 40 -11.31 20.60 13.07
CA LEU A 40 -11.21 22.04 12.78
C LEU A 40 -11.56 22.35 11.31
N PHE A 41 -11.05 21.53 10.38
CA PHE A 41 -11.40 21.67 8.97
C PHE A 41 -12.92 21.49 8.74
N ILE A 42 -13.54 20.47 9.36
CA ILE A 42 -15.00 20.24 9.29
C ILE A 42 -15.77 21.43 9.85
N ALA A 43 -15.34 21.98 11.00
CA ALA A 43 -15.96 23.13 11.62
C ALA A 43 -15.85 24.40 10.76
N LEU A 44 -14.71 24.61 10.08
CA LEU A 44 -14.51 25.75 9.19
C LEU A 44 -15.44 25.72 7.96
N ILE A 45 -15.81 24.56 7.48
CA ILE A 45 -16.79 24.40 6.39
C ILE A 45 -18.25 24.39 6.87
N GLY A 46 -18.49 24.62 8.18
CA GLY A 46 -19.81 24.83 8.75
C GLY A 46 -20.54 23.58 9.27
N TYR A 47 -19.84 22.46 9.41
CA TYR A 47 -20.42 21.19 9.91
C TYR A 47 -19.95 20.86 11.32
N ASN A 48 -20.74 20.05 12.04
CA ASN A 48 -20.36 19.54 13.36
C ASN A 48 -19.38 18.36 13.23
N PRO A 49 -18.13 18.49 13.74
CA PRO A 49 -17.13 17.43 13.64
C PRO A 49 -17.56 16.10 14.26
N PHE A 50 -18.25 16.14 15.42
CA PHE A 50 -18.68 14.93 16.10
C PHE A 50 -19.74 14.18 15.30
N GLU A 51 -20.65 14.90 14.66
CA GLU A 51 -21.67 14.33 13.81
C GLU A 51 -21.07 13.69 12.54
N ILE A 52 -20.12 14.39 11.91
CA ILE A 52 -19.39 13.85 10.74
C ILE A 52 -18.62 12.58 11.10
N TYR A 53 -17.82 12.60 12.18
CA TYR A 53 -17.03 11.43 12.57
C TYR A 53 -17.90 10.26 13.03
N SER A 54 -18.97 10.52 13.78
CA SER A 54 -19.90 9.45 14.16
C SER A 54 -20.59 8.84 12.96
N THR A 55 -21.06 9.66 12.02
CA THR A 55 -21.69 9.20 10.77
C THR A 55 -20.71 8.42 9.91
N MET A 56 -19.45 8.85 9.84
CA MET A 56 -18.39 8.16 9.10
C MET A 56 -18.17 6.74 9.63
N VAL A 57 -18.09 6.55 10.94
CA VAL A 57 -17.87 5.24 11.55
C VAL A 57 -19.16 4.42 11.56
N VAL A 58 -20.24 4.96 12.12
CA VAL A 58 -21.52 4.25 12.24
C VAL A 58 -22.08 3.88 10.86
N GLY A 59 -21.92 4.76 9.87
CA GLY A 59 -22.38 4.52 8.50
C GLY A 59 -21.74 3.31 7.85
N CYS A 60 -20.51 2.95 8.21
CA CYS A 60 -19.83 1.74 7.72
C CYS A 60 -20.43 0.45 8.29
N PHE A 61 -21.09 0.49 9.42
CA PHE A 61 -21.66 -0.67 10.13
C PHE A 61 -23.19 -0.66 10.21
N ARG A 62 -23.85 0.36 9.68
CA ARG A 62 -25.30 0.57 9.82
C ARG A 62 -26.15 -0.56 9.25
N SER A 63 -25.65 -1.28 8.24
CA SER A 63 -26.40 -2.37 7.58
C SER A 63 -25.43 -3.44 7.08
N PRO A 64 -25.92 -4.68 6.84
CA PRO A 64 -25.12 -5.72 6.21
C PRO A 64 -24.48 -5.29 4.89
N MET A 65 -25.21 -4.51 4.08
CA MET A 65 -24.70 -3.97 2.81
C MET A 65 -23.56 -2.95 3.03
N ALA A 66 -23.64 -2.13 4.08
CA ALA A 66 -22.57 -1.19 4.42
C ALA A 66 -21.29 -1.91 4.88
N ILE A 67 -21.43 -2.96 5.70
CA ILE A 67 -20.33 -3.82 6.14
C ILE A 67 -19.67 -4.50 4.93
N GLN A 68 -20.48 -5.08 4.03
CA GLN A 68 -20.00 -5.72 2.80
C GLN A 68 -19.22 -4.72 1.92
N ALA A 69 -19.72 -3.48 1.79
CA ALA A 69 -19.04 -2.44 1.05
C ALA A 69 -17.70 -2.07 1.72
N THR A 70 -17.65 -1.96 3.04
CA THR A 70 -16.40 -1.69 3.79
C THR A 70 -15.38 -2.80 3.56
N ILE A 71 -15.79 -4.07 3.61
CA ILE A 71 -14.91 -5.20 3.33
C ILE A 71 -14.39 -5.17 1.89
N LYS A 72 -15.22 -4.79 0.91
CA LYS A 72 -14.79 -4.66 -0.50
C LYS A 72 -13.63 -3.68 -0.67
N PHE A 73 -13.63 -2.54 0.02
CA PHE A 73 -12.51 -1.59 0.00
C PHE A 73 -11.27 -2.15 0.70
N CYS A 74 -11.43 -2.95 1.76
CA CYS A 74 -10.31 -3.56 2.47
C CYS A 74 -9.50 -4.53 1.58
N ILE A 75 -10.15 -5.28 0.72
CA ILE A 75 -9.54 -6.37 -0.07
C ILE A 75 -8.37 -5.90 -0.93
N PRO A 76 -8.53 -4.97 -1.87
CA PRO A 76 -7.43 -4.55 -2.74
C PRO A 76 -6.33 -3.82 -1.98
N MET A 77 -6.67 -3.05 -0.94
CA MET A 77 -5.70 -2.37 -0.09
C MET A 77 -4.80 -3.36 0.65
N CYS A 78 -5.39 -4.39 1.26
CA CYS A 78 -4.65 -5.42 1.97
C CYS A 78 -3.74 -6.21 1.02
N ILE A 79 -4.27 -6.71 -0.10
CA ILE A 79 -3.49 -7.49 -1.06
C ILE A 79 -2.31 -6.67 -1.60
N THR A 80 -2.54 -5.41 -1.96
CA THR A 80 -1.46 -4.54 -2.44
C THR A 80 -0.42 -4.25 -1.35
N ALA A 81 -0.84 -4.02 -0.11
CA ALA A 81 0.07 -3.84 1.03
C ALA A 81 0.94 -5.07 1.28
N LEU A 82 0.42 -6.30 1.08
CA LEU A 82 1.22 -7.52 1.15
C LEU A 82 2.31 -7.56 0.07
N GLY A 83 1.98 -7.18 -1.16
CA GLY A 83 2.95 -7.07 -2.24
C GLY A 83 4.06 -6.06 -1.93
N VAL A 84 3.68 -4.86 -1.51
CA VAL A 84 4.62 -3.80 -1.11
C VAL A 84 5.50 -4.24 0.07
N THR A 85 4.94 -4.97 1.04
CA THR A 85 5.67 -5.49 2.21
C THR A 85 6.87 -6.34 1.78
N LEU A 86 6.74 -7.18 0.75
CA LEU A 86 7.84 -7.99 0.23
C LEU A 86 9.00 -7.13 -0.30
N ALA A 87 8.67 -6.13 -1.13
CA ALA A 87 9.65 -5.23 -1.72
C ALA A 87 10.37 -4.39 -0.64
N PHE A 88 9.62 -3.82 0.29
CA PHE A 88 10.16 -2.94 1.33
C PHE A 88 11.00 -3.68 2.36
N LYS A 89 10.70 -4.95 2.63
CA LYS A 89 11.48 -5.77 3.54
C LYS A 89 12.92 -5.99 3.05
N MET A 90 13.15 -5.99 1.72
CA MET A 90 14.49 -5.99 1.15
C MET A 90 15.05 -4.59 0.85
N LYS A 91 14.41 -3.53 1.36
CA LYS A 91 14.74 -2.12 1.09
C LYS A 91 14.79 -1.75 -0.40
N PHE A 92 13.88 -2.33 -1.18
CA PHE A 92 13.57 -1.89 -2.53
C PHE A 92 12.36 -0.96 -2.48
N TRP A 93 12.57 0.32 -2.80
CA TRP A 93 11.55 1.35 -2.73
C TRP A 93 10.59 1.27 -3.91
N ASN A 94 9.68 0.27 -3.86
CA ASN A 94 8.67 0.05 -4.89
C ASN A 94 7.45 0.97 -4.66
N ILE A 95 7.41 2.12 -5.33
CA ILE A 95 6.22 2.99 -5.38
C ILE A 95 5.28 2.58 -6.53
N GLY A 96 5.64 1.54 -7.27
CA GLY A 96 4.93 1.04 -8.45
C GLY A 96 3.73 0.14 -8.18
N GLY A 97 3.30 0.01 -6.92
CA GLY A 97 2.16 -0.85 -6.56
C GLY A 97 0.88 -0.52 -7.32
N GLU A 98 0.64 0.76 -7.59
CA GLU A 98 -0.50 1.24 -8.39
C GLU A 98 -0.46 0.71 -9.82
N GLY A 99 0.66 0.89 -10.52
CA GLY A 99 0.82 0.41 -11.90
C GLY A 99 0.84 -1.11 -12.01
N GLN A 100 1.40 -1.81 -11.00
CA GLN A 100 1.39 -3.28 -10.94
C GLN A 100 -0.03 -3.82 -10.78
N LEU A 101 -0.85 -3.17 -9.95
CA LEU A 101 -2.28 -3.46 -9.80
C LEU A 101 -3.01 -3.23 -11.14
N ILE A 102 -2.83 -2.08 -11.77
CA ILE A 102 -3.45 -1.73 -13.05
C ILE A 102 -3.08 -2.76 -14.12
N MET A 103 -1.81 -3.10 -14.27
CA MET A 103 -1.39 -4.08 -15.29
C MET A 103 -1.89 -5.49 -15.00
N GLY A 104 -2.00 -5.86 -13.72
CA GLY A 104 -2.67 -7.09 -13.34
C GLY A 104 -4.15 -7.10 -13.76
N ALA A 105 -4.86 -5.99 -13.55
CA ALA A 105 -6.23 -5.83 -14.02
C ALA A 105 -6.32 -5.90 -15.55
N VAL A 106 -5.40 -5.26 -16.30
CA VAL A 106 -5.35 -5.31 -17.77
C VAL A 106 -5.20 -6.75 -18.27
N PHE A 107 -4.21 -7.49 -17.74
CA PHE A 107 -3.98 -8.87 -18.18
C PHE A 107 -5.14 -9.79 -17.84
N ALA A 108 -5.77 -9.64 -16.68
CA ALA A 108 -6.96 -10.39 -16.32
C ALA A 108 -8.16 -10.02 -17.21
N SER A 109 -8.37 -8.74 -17.46
CA SER A 109 -9.46 -8.22 -18.28
C SER A 109 -9.38 -8.68 -19.74
N PHE A 110 -8.19 -8.92 -20.27
CA PHE A 110 -8.02 -9.50 -21.61
C PHE A 110 -8.76 -10.83 -21.73
N PHE A 111 -8.59 -11.72 -20.76
CA PHE A 111 -9.30 -13.00 -20.78
C PHE A 111 -10.79 -12.84 -20.50
N ALA A 112 -11.17 -11.92 -19.62
CA ALA A 112 -12.57 -11.62 -19.33
C ALA A 112 -13.37 -11.15 -20.56
N LEU A 113 -12.73 -10.37 -21.45
CA LEU A 113 -13.38 -9.77 -22.62
C LEU A 113 -13.38 -10.69 -23.85
N PHE A 114 -12.29 -11.45 -24.05
CA PHE A 114 -12.10 -12.20 -25.31
C PHE A 114 -12.25 -13.71 -25.18
N PHE A 115 -12.41 -14.23 -23.97
CA PHE A 115 -12.52 -15.68 -23.69
C PHE A 115 -13.70 -16.01 -22.76
N SER A 116 -14.78 -15.22 -22.84
CA SER A 116 -15.98 -15.40 -21.99
C SER A 116 -16.67 -16.75 -22.17
N ASP A 117 -16.46 -17.45 -23.28
CA ASP A 117 -17.03 -18.79 -23.56
C ASP A 117 -16.40 -19.91 -22.71
N MET A 118 -15.28 -19.62 -22.02
CA MET A 118 -14.66 -20.61 -21.12
C MET A 118 -15.58 -20.92 -19.92
N PRO A 119 -15.51 -22.17 -19.40
CA PRO A 119 -16.17 -22.50 -18.14
C PRO A 119 -15.74 -21.54 -17.02
N HIS A 120 -16.71 -21.08 -16.24
CA HIS A 120 -16.54 -20.05 -15.21
C HIS A 120 -15.30 -20.25 -14.33
N LEU A 121 -15.17 -21.43 -13.70
CA LEU A 121 -14.02 -21.70 -12.80
C LEU A 121 -12.67 -21.66 -13.54
N LEU A 122 -12.61 -22.21 -14.76
CA LEU A 122 -11.40 -22.19 -15.57
C LEU A 122 -11.01 -20.77 -15.95
N LEU A 123 -11.98 -19.96 -16.36
CA LEU A 123 -11.76 -18.55 -16.69
C LEU A 123 -11.22 -17.77 -15.49
N LEU A 124 -11.80 -17.95 -14.31
CA LEU A 124 -11.31 -17.29 -13.08
C LEU A 124 -9.88 -17.68 -12.72
N VAL A 125 -9.52 -18.97 -12.86
CA VAL A 125 -8.14 -19.44 -12.63
C VAL A 125 -7.17 -18.83 -13.65
N VAL A 126 -7.54 -18.80 -14.93
CA VAL A 126 -6.72 -18.17 -15.98
C VAL A 126 -6.53 -16.68 -15.71
N MET A 127 -7.61 -15.98 -15.34
CA MET A 127 -7.56 -14.56 -15.01
C MET A 127 -6.70 -14.28 -13.76
N PHE A 128 -6.76 -15.15 -12.75
CA PHE A 128 -5.91 -15.08 -11.57
C PHE A 128 -4.43 -15.21 -11.94
N ILE A 129 -4.08 -16.19 -12.75
CA ILE A 129 -2.71 -16.40 -13.24
C ILE A 129 -2.27 -15.22 -14.11
N ALA A 130 -3.13 -14.77 -15.02
CA ALA A 130 -2.85 -13.63 -15.89
C ALA A 130 -2.64 -12.34 -15.08
N GLY A 131 -3.49 -12.07 -14.10
CA GLY A 131 -3.34 -10.92 -13.20
C GLY A 131 -2.02 -10.96 -12.41
N PHE A 132 -1.68 -12.13 -11.86
CA PHE A 132 -0.40 -12.34 -11.17
C PHE A 132 0.79 -12.12 -12.11
N LEU A 133 0.76 -12.68 -13.31
CA LEU A 133 1.83 -12.52 -14.31
C LEU A 133 1.94 -11.08 -14.81
N GLY A 134 0.82 -10.42 -15.10
CA GLY A 134 0.80 -9.03 -15.57
C GLY A 134 1.43 -8.08 -14.57
N GLY A 135 1.00 -8.12 -13.31
CA GLY A 135 1.61 -7.33 -12.23
C GLY A 135 3.05 -7.73 -11.94
N GLY A 136 3.37 -9.02 -11.94
CA GLY A 136 4.71 -9.55 -11.71
C GLY A 136 5.71 -9.14 -12.79
N LEU A 137 5.36 -9.24 -14.06
CA LEU A 137 6.18 -8.79 -15.19
C LEU A 137 6.40 -7.27 -15.12
N TRP A 138 5.35 -6.51 -14.79
CA TRP A 138 5.47 -5.06 -14.60
C TRP A 138 6.42 -4.70 -13.47
N GLY A 139 6.38 -5.43 -12.35
CA GLY A 139 7.30 -5.28 -11.24
C GLY A 139 8.74 -5.69 -11.53
N LEU A 140 8.96 -6.61 -12.51
CA LEU A 140 10.30 -7.01 -12.94
C LEU A 140 11.04 -5.90 -13.70
N ILE A 141 10.34 -5.07 -14.46
CA ILE A 141 10.97 -4.03 -15.29
C ILE A 141 11.90 -3.13 -14.44
N PRO A 142 11.44 -2.46 -13.37
CA PRO A 142 12.31 -1.61 -12.56
C PRO A 142 13.38 -2.41 -11.82
N ALA A 143 13.10 -3.65 -11.45
CA ALA A 143 14.08 -4.50 -10.78
C ALA A 143 15.25 -4.85 -11.69
N VAL A 144 14.99 -5.20 -12.95
CA VAL A 144 16.02 -5.46 -13.96
C VAL A 144 16.82 -4.20 -14.24
N CYS A 145 16.17 -3.06 -14.42
CA CYS A 145 16.84 -1.78 -14.67
C CYS A 145 17.76 -1.38 -13.53
N ARG A 146 17.31 -1.54 -12.28
CA ARG A 146 18.13 -1.27 -11.11
C ARG A 146 19.34 -2.19 -11.03
N GLU A 147 19.18 -3.51 -11.24
CA GLU A 147 20.26 -4.47 -11.09
C GLU A 147 21.25 -4.45 -12.26
N LYS A 148 20.85 -3.97 -13.45
CA LYS A 148 21.75 -3.86 -14.61
C LYS A 148 22.42 -2.49 -14.73
N TRP A 149 21.66 -1.42 -14.50
CA TRP A 149 22.08 -0.05 -14.79
C TRP A 149 22.12 0.86 -13.58
N GLY A 150 21.77 0.34 -12.38
CA GLY A 150 21.78 1.15 -11.15
C GLY A 150 20.75 2.28 -11.14
N THR A 151 19.64 2.14 -11.88
CA THR A 151 18.60 3.17 -11.95
C THR A 151 17.95 3.41 -10.60
N ASN A 152 17.45 4.63 -10.38
CA ASN A 152 16.66 4.95 -9.20
C ASN A 152 15.30 4.24 -9.28
N GLU A 153 15.11 3.23 -8.43
CA GLU A 153 13.90 2.40 -8.43
C GLU A 153 12.64 3.18 -8.07
N THR A 154 12.76 4.16 -7.17
CA THR A 154 11.62 4.97 -6.70
C THR A 154 11.02 5.79 -7.84
N LEU A 155 11.86 6.53 -8.55
CA LEU A 155 11.41 7.34 -9.69
C LEU A 155 10.93 6.45 -10.84
N PHE A 156 11.66 5.37 -11.10
CA PHE A 156 11.31 4.47 -12.21
C PHE A 156 9.96 3.78 -11.99
N THR A 157 9.72 3.25 -10.77
CA THR A 157 8.44 2.62 -10.43
C THR A 157 7.28 3.61 -10.45
N LEU A 158 7.51 4.87 -10.02
CA LEU A 158 6.51 5.93 -10.08
C LEU A 158 6.13 6.28 -11.53
N MET A 159 7.11 6.38 -12.43
CA MET A 159 6.83 6.66 -13.85
C MET A 159 6.04 5.52 -14.51
N LEU A 160 6.32 4.28 -14.13
CA LEU A 160 5.58 3.12 -14.63
C LEU A 160 4.10 3.13 -14.20
N ASN A 161 3.73 3.77 -13.10
CA ASN A 161 2.32 3.93 -12.72
C ASN A 161 1.55 4.76 -13.77
N TYR A 162 2.15 5.86 -14.23
CA TYR A 162 1.54 6.69 -15.27
C TYR A 162 1.44 5.94 -16.61
N ILE A 163 2.47 5.18 -16.98
CA ILE A 163 2.42 4.37 -18.20
C ILE A 163 1.30 3.33 -18.10
N ALA A 164 1.14 2.65 -16.97
CA ALA A 164 0.04 1.70 -16.74
C ALA A 164 -1.34 2.38 -16.85
N LEU A 165 -1.51 3.55 -16.23
CA LEU A 165 -2.74 4.34 -16.29
C LEU A 165 -3.10 4.73 -17.73
N TYR A 166 -2.12 5.27 -18.47
CA TYR A 166 -2.34 5.65 -19.86
C TYR A 166 -2.51 4.46 -20.80
N THR A 167 -1.96 3.28 -20.46
CA THR A 167 -2.24 2.02 -21.18
C THR A 167 -3.72 1.67 -21.09
N VAL A 168 -4.35 1.75 -19.91
CA VAL A 168 -5.80 1.53 -19.79
C VAL A 168 -6.60 2.56 -20.58
N THR A 169 -6.19 3.82 -20.51
CA THR A 169 -6.84 4.90 -21.29
C THR A 169 -6.76 4.62 -22.79
N PHE A 170 -5.59 4.24 -23.29
CA PHE A 170 -5.40 3.85 -24.70
C PHE A 170 -6.28 2.67 -25.11
N LEU A 171 -6.35 1.63 -24.26
CA LEU A 171 -7.20 0.46 -24.52
C LEU A 171 -8.68 0.83 -24.56
N ARG A 172 -9.13 1.68 -23.61
CA ARG A 172 -10.51 2.18 -23.52
C ARG A 172 -10.93 3.01 -24.74
N ASP A 173 -10.05 3.88 -25.19
CA ASP A 173 -10.34 4.81 -26.28
C ASP A 173 -10.10 4.20 -27.67
N GLY A 174 -9.41 3.06 -27.73
CA GLY A 174 -9.01 2.35 -28.94
C GLY A 174 -9.53 0.90 -29.01
N PRO A 175 -8.63 -0.11 -28.88
CA PRO A 175 -8.93 -1.47 -29.28
C PRO A 175 -9.96 -2.21 -28.40
N TRP A 176 -10.16 -1.76 -27.15
CA TRP A 176 -11.12 -2.38 -26.21
C TRP A 176 -12.37 -1.54 -25.98
N ARG A 177 -12.54 -0.50 -26.80
CA ARG A 177 -13.74 0.33 -26.72
C ARG A 177 -14.99 -0.51 -26.96
N ASP A 178 -15.98 -0.35 -26.11
CA ASP A 178 -17.31 -0.95 -26.25
C ASP A 178 -18.02 -0.34 -27.49
N PRO A 179 -18.34 -1.15 -28.52
CA PRO A 179 -19.03 -0.64 -29.71
C PRO A 179 -20.44 -0.13 -29.41
N GLU A 180 -21.08 -0.63 -28.35
CA GLU A 180 -22.44 -0.25 -27.95
C GLU A 180 -22.47 0.99 -27.03
N ALA A 181 -21.32 1.53 -26.68
CA ALA A 181 -21.22 2.72 -25.84
C ALA A 181 -21.65 3.97 -26.61
N ALA A 182 -22.89 4.42 -26.40
CA ALA A 182 -23.39 5.67 -26.94
C ALA A 182 -22.74 6.88 -26.22
N GLY A 183 -21.83 7.59 -26.91
CA GLY A 183 -21.32 8.90 -26.49
C GLY A 183 -20.14 8.91 -25.53
N PHE A 184 -19.94 7.92 -24.68
CA PHE A 184 -18.82 7.86 -23.75
C PHE A 184 -17.88 6.68 -24.04
N ASN A 185 -16.57 6.93 -24.06
CA ASN A 185 -15.60 5.87 -24.21
C ASN A 185 -15.54 5.03 -22.92
N LYS A 186 -15.92 3.77 -23.01
CA LYS A 186 -15.82 2.79 -21.93
C LYS A 186 -15.41 1.43 -22.50
N ILE A 187 -14.92 0.55 -21.64
CA ILE A 187 -14.73 -0.87 -21.91
C ILE A 187 -16.02 -1.58 -21.52
N ALA A 188 -16.41 -2.60 -22.27
CA ALA A 188 -17.62 -3.38 -22.00
C ALA A 188 -17.59 -4.01 -20.60
N ARG A 189 -18.76 -4.21 -20.02
CA ARG A 189 -18.88 -4.99 -18.78
C ARG A 189 -18.50 -6.44 -19.05
N PHE A 190 -17.89 -7.04 -18.05
CA PHE A 190 -17.53 -8.45 -18.14
C PHE A 190 -18.78 -9.34 -18.13
N ASP A 191 -18.68 -10.44 -18.87
CA ASP A 191 -19.67 -11.51 -18.87
C ASP A 191 -19.79 -12.11 -17.44
N PRO A 192 -20.99 -12.62 -17.05
CA PRO A 192 -21.16 -13.30 -15.77
C PRO A 192 -20.14 -14.40 -15.48
N ASN A 193 -19.60 -15.07 -16.50
CA ASN A 193 -18.56 -16.08 -16.36
C ASN A 193 -17.21 -15.51 -15.88
N ALA A 194 -16.95 -14.21 -16.06
CA ALA A 194 -15.72 -13.54 -15.66
C ALA A 194 -15.85 -12.79 -14.32
N ILE A 195 -17.00 -12.87 -13.66
CA ILE A 195 -17.27 -12.17 -12.40
C ILE A 195 -16.99 -13.11 -11.23
N LEU A 196 -16.28 -12.61 -10.21
CA LEU A 196 -16.03 -13.35 -8.97
C LEU A 196 -17.36 -13.61 -8.22
N ASP A 197 -17.60 -14.87 -7.86
CA ASP A 197 -18.74 -15.27 -7.05
C ASP A 197 -18.84 -14.51 -5.74
N LYS A 198 -20.07 -14.30 -5.28
CA LYS A 198 -20.33 -13.69 -3.98
C LYS A 198 -20.42 -14.77 -2.89
N VAL A 199 -19.58 -14.64 -1.89
CA VAL A 199 -19.61 -15.46 -0.68
C VAL A 199 -19.90 -14.54 0.51
N CYS A 200 -20.97 -14.83 1.25
CA CYS A 200 -21.45 -13.98 2.35
C CYS A 200 -21.77 -12.53 1.91
N GLY A 201 -22.21 -12.34 0.65
CA GLY A 201 -22.56 -11.02 0.11
C GLY A 201 -21.40 -10.16 -0.39
N VAL A 202 -20.14 -10.59 -0.20
CA VAL A 202 -18.93 -10.00 -0.74
C VAL A 202 -18.34 -10.91 -1.80
N HIS A 203 -17.72 -10.36 -2.86
CA HIS A 203 -17.04 -11.20 -3.86
C HIS A 203 -15.92 -12.03 -3.23
N ALA A 204 -15.65 -13.22 -3.75
CA ALA A 204 -14.69 -14.22 -3.21
C ALA A 204 -13.25 -13.69 -3.02
N GLY A 205 -12.95 -12.48 -3.48
CA GLY A 205 -11.67 -11.80 -3.26
C GLY A 205 -11.26 -11.70 -1.80
N TRP A 206 -12.19 -11.68 -0.83
CA TRP A 206 -11.84 -11.68 0.59
C TRP A 206 -11.21 -13.02 1.03
N ILE A 207 -11.60 -14.14 0.42
CA ILE A 207 -10.96 -15.45 0.66
C ILE A 207 -9.53 -15.41 0.09
N ILE A 208 -9.37 -14.91 -1.15
CA ILE A 208 -8.05 -14.75 -1.78
C ILE A 208 -7.16 -13.88 -0.89
N MET A 209 -7.67 -12.75 -0.37
CA MET A 209 -6.95 -11.87 0.55
C MET A 209 -6.46 -12.61 1.80
N LEU A 210 -7.33 -13.36 2.48
CA LEU A 210 -6.95 -14.11 3.69
C LEU A 210 -5.92 -15.19 3.39
N VAL A 211 -6.09 -15.93 2.30
CA VAL A 211 -5.10 -16.92 1.84
C VAL A 211 -3.75 -16.27 1.57
N LEU A 212 -3.73 -15.10 0.93
CA LEU A 212 -2.49 -14.36 0.68
C LEU A 212 -1.85 -13.83 1.98
N VAL A 213 -2.63 -13.36 2.95
CA VAL A 213 -2.09 -12.95 4.28
C VAL A 213 -1.36 -14.12 4.93
N VAL A 214 -1.97 -15.30 4.95
CA VAL A 214 -1.36 -16.51 5.52
C VAL A 214 -0.13 -16.92 4.71
N ALA A 215 -0.25 -16.99 3.38
CA ALA A 215 0.83 -17.40 2.50
C ALA A 215 2.06 -16.49 2.61
N VAL A 216 1.86 -15.16 2.58
CA VAL A 216 2.96 -14.17 2.72
C VAL A 216 3.57 -14.23 4.13
N THR A 217 2.76 -14.44 5.16
CA THR A 217 3.26 -14.61 6.54
C THR A 217 4.16 -15.83 6.64
N ILE A 218 3.74 -16.98 6.13
CA ILE A 218 4.55 -18.21 6.11
C ILE A 218 5.79 -18.02 5.25
N TYR A 219 5.63 -17.44 4.06
CA TYR A 219 6.74 -17.17 3.14
C TYR A 219 7.84 -16.34 3.80
N LEU A 220 7.50 -15.24 4.46
CA LEU A 220 8.47 -14.36 5.10
C LEU A 220 9.07 -14.94 6.38
N SER A 221 8.31 -15.71 7.16
CA SER A 221 8.74 -16.17 8.49
C SER A 221 9.32 -17.57 8.52
N LYS A 222 8.96 -18.45 7.57
CA LYS A 222 9.28 -19.88 7.63
C LYS A 222 10.07 -20.38 6.42
N THR A 223 10.33 -19.55 5.38
CA THR A 223 11.06 -20.00 4.21
C THR A 223 12.49 -19.44 4.13
N LYS A 224 13.39 -20.20 3.51
CA LYS A 224 14.74 -19.72 3.17
C LYS A 224 14.69 -18.42 2.36
N GLN A 225 13.72 -18.31 1.45
CA GLN A 225 13.55 -17.15 0.60
C GLN A 225 13.17 -15.90 1.39
N GLY A 226 12.29 -16.03 2.41
CA GLY A 226 11.95 -14.94 3.33
C GLY A 226 13.14 -14.49 4.16
N TYR A 227 13.97 -15.42 4.61
CA TYR A 227 15.23 -15.13 5.28
C TYR A 227 16.19 -14.34 4.37
N GLU A 228 16.39 -14.80 3.12
CA GLU A 228 17.23 -14.10 2.13
C GLU A 228 16.77 -12.66 1.90
N ILE A 229 15.45 -12.42 1.83
CA ILE A 229 14.87 -11.07 1.71
C ILE A 229 15.27 -10.19 2.91
N GLY A 230 15.19 -10.72 4.12
CA GLY A 230 15.59 -10.02 5.34
C GLY A 230 17.07 -9.63 5.33
N VAL A 231 17.95 -10.59 5.04
CA VAL A 231 19.40 -10.37 4.99
C VAL A 231 19.78 -9.34 3.93
N VAL A 232 19.22 -9.42 2.72
CA VAL A 232 19.43 -8.41 1.65
C VAL A 232 18.94 -7.04 2.09
N GLY A 233 17.84 -6.99 2.86
CA GLY A 233 17.29 -5.76 3.41
C GLY A 233 18.16 -5.14 4.51
N GLU A 234 18.89 -5.93 5.29
CA GLU A 234 19.82 -5.41 6.28
C GLU A 234 21.07 -4.86 5.60
N SER A 235 21.77 -5.68 4.83
CA SER A 235 22.97 -5.30 4.10
C SER A 235 23.17 -6.17 2.86
N ARG A 236 23.27 -5.53 1.68
CA ARG A 236 23.55 -6.22 0.42
C ARG A 236 24.95 -6.87 0.42
N ASP A 237 25.91 -6.25 1.06
CA ASP A 237 27.27 -6.76 1.12
C ASP A 237 27.38 -7.95 2.06
N THR A 238 26.75 -7.90 3.23
CA THR A 238 26.63 -9.05 4.14
C THR A 238 25.95 -10.23 3.44
N ALA A 239 24.89 -9.99 2.66
CA ALA A 239 24.24 -11.03 1.88
C ALA A 239 25.18 -11.69 0.86
N ARG A 240 26.02 -10.90 0.16
CA ARG A 240 27.02 -11.40 -0.78
C ARG A 240 28.09 -12.24 -0.08
N TYR A 241 28.60 -11.79 1.06
CA TYR A 241 29.56 -12.56 1.86
C TYR A 241 28.99 -13.89 2.35
N ALA A 242 27.68 -13.92 2.66
CA ALA A 242 26.98 -15.16 3.01
C ALA A 242 26.61 -16.06 1.82
N GLY A 243 27.09 -15.73 0.60
CA GLY A 243 26.85 -16.53 -0.63
C GLY A 243 25.45 -16.36 -1.22
N ILE A 244 24.66 -15.36 -0.78
CA ILE A 244 23.32 -15.09 -1.30
C ILE A 244 23.42 -14.33 -2.63
N ASN A 245 22.77 -14.83 -3.65
CA ASN A 245 22.68 -14.14 -4.94
C ASN A 245 21.67 -12.99 -4.88
N VAL A 246 22.14 -11.79 -4.49
CA VAL A 246 21.32 -10.58 -4.30
C VAL A 246 20.45 -10.28 -5.52
N LYS A 247 21.01 -10.34 -6.73
CA LYS A 247 20.27 -10.09 -7.98
C LYS A 247 19.07 -11.03 -8.13
N ARG A 248 19.27 -12.34 -7.88
CA ARG A 248 18.18 -13.33 -7.96
C ARG A 248 17.11 -13.05 -6.90
N VAL A 249 17.51 -12.68 -5.68
CA VAL A 249 16.58 -12.33 -4.60
C VAL A 249 15.75 -11.12 -5.00
N VAL A 250 16.37 -10.05 -5.51
CA VAL A 250 15.67 -8.82 -5.92
C VAL A 250 14.67 -9.12 -7.05
N LEU A 251 15.08 -9.79 -8.12
CA LEU A 251 14.20 -10.08 -9.26
C LEU A 251 13.00 -10.94 -8.84
N ARG A 252 13.25 -12.02 -8.09
CA ARG A 252 12.19 -12.91 -7.60
C ARG A 252 11.22 -12.17 -6.69
N THR A 253 11.73 -11.38 -5.75
CA THR A 253 10.90 -10.67 -4.79
C THR A 253 10.06 -9.60 -5.47
N MET A 254 10.61 -8.88 -6.44
CA MET A 254 9.86 -7.88 -7.19
C MET A 254 8.80 -8.50 -8.10
N PHE A 255 9.08 -9.66 -8.69
CA PHE A 255 8.08 -10.42 -9.43
C PHE A 255 6.92 -10.87 -8.53
N LEU A 256 7.21 -11.40 -7.34
CA LEU A 256 6.19 -11.80 -6.38
C LEU A 256 5.42 -10.58 -5.84
N SER A 257 6.11 -9.49 -5.51
CA SER A 257 5.51 -8.23 -5.06
C SER A 257 4.52 -7.68 -6.09
N GLY A 258 4.98 -7.55 -7.34
CA GLY A 258 4.13 -7.09 -8.43
C GLY A 258 3.00 -8.07 -8.76
N GLY A 259 3.27 -9.38 -8.70
CA GLY A 259 2.25 -10.40 -8.93
C GLY A 259 1.13 -10.35 -7.89
N ILE A 260 1.45 -10.19 -6.62
CA ILE A 260 0.44 -10.02 -5.56
C ILE A 260 -0.37 -8.74 -5.78
N ALA A 261 0.27 -7.62 -6.12
CA ALA A 261 -0.44 -6.39 -6.48
C ALA A 261 -1.32 -6.58 -7.73
N GLY A 262 -0.86 -7.37 -8.71
CA GLY A 262 -1.65 -7.72 -9.89
C GLY A 262 -2.90 -8.55 -9.58
N ILE A 263 -2.83 -9.45 -8.57
CA ILE A 263 -4.03 -10.15 -8.07
C ILE A 263 -5.03 -9.14 -7.49
N ALA A 264 -4.58 -8.11 -6.77
CA ALA A 264 -5.48 -7.06 -6.28
C ALA A 264 -6.23 -6.38 -7.43
N GLY A 265 -5.53 -6.13 -8.55
CA GLY A 265 -6.14 -5.57 -9.77
C GLY A 265 -7.18 -6.48 -10.41
N MET A 266 -6.86 -7.75 -10.54
CA MET A 266 -7.83 -8.76 -11.02
C MET A 266 -9.07 -8.79 -10.12
N VAL A 267 -8.88 -8.89 -8.80
CA VAL A 267 -10.00 -8.95 -7.84
C VAL A 267 -10.83 -7.65 -7.86
N GLN A 268 -10.21 -6.49 -8.02
CA GLN A 268 -10.92 -5.21 -8.13
C GLN A 268 -11.76 -5.16 -9.41
N ALA A 269 -11.16 -5.48 -10.57
CA ALA A 269 -11.84 -5.42 -11.85
C ALA A 269 -13.00 -6.41 -11.96
N THR A 270 -12.84 -7.65 -11.44
CA THR A 270 -13.83 -8.73 -11.58
C THR A 270 -14.83 -8.82 -10.43
N GLY A 271 -14.46 -8.35 -9.25
CA GLY A 271 -15.29 -8.45 -8.05
C GLY A 271 -16.06 -7.17 -7.71
N SER A 272 -15.46 -6.00 -7.93
CA SER A 272 -16.04 -4.71 -7.55
C SER A 272 -16.55 -3.93 -8.75
N ASP A 273 -15.72 -3.71 -9.76
CA ASP A 273 -16.02 -2.79 -10.87
C ASP A 273 -16.76 -3.48 -12.02
N ILE A 274 -16.55 -4.80 -12.19
CA ILE A 274 -17.15 -5.63 -13.25
C ILE A 274 -16.81 -5.07 -14.65
N THR A 275 -15.72 -4.38 -14.78
CA THR A 275 -15.17 -3.79 -16.00
C THR A 275 -13.75 -3.32 -15.73
N LEU A 276 -13.00 -2.98 -16.78
CA LEU A 276 -11.73 -2.29 -16.63
C LEU A 276 -11.90 -0.78 -16.88
N SER A 277 -11.51 0.02 -15.91
CA SER A 277 -11.54 1.48 -16.01
C SER A 277 -10.18 2.08 -15.67
N ALA A 278 -9.93 3.32 -16.08
CA ALA A 278 -8.75 4.07 -15.70
C ALA A 278 -8.67 4.30 -14.16
N GLY A 279 -9.82 4.25 -13.48
CA GLY A 279 -9.92 4.38 -12.03
C GLY A 279 -9.81 3.06 -11.26
N VAL A 280 -9.50 1.93 -11.89
CA VAL A 280 -9.51 0.59 -11.25
C VAL A 280 -8.61 0.50 -10.01
N ALA A 281 -7.51 1.24 -9.98
CA ALA A 281 -6.61 1.27 -8.82
C ALA A 281 -7.03 2.31 -7.77
N GLY A 282 -7.57 3.47 -8.18
CA GLY A 282 -8.12 4.49 -7.30
C GLY A 282 -7.20 4.93 -6.15
N GLY A 283 -5.87 4.91 -6.34
CA GLY A 283 -4.89 5.26 -5.31
C GLY A 283 -4.58 4.13 -4.31
N VAL A 284 -5.16 2.94 -4.50
CA VAL A 284 -4.95 1.77 -3.61
C VAL A 284 -3.49 1.37 -3.51
N GLY A 285 -2.71 1.52 -4.60
CA GLY A 285 -1.27 1.25 -4.58
C GLY A 285 -0.51 2.15 -3.62
N PHE A 286 -0.82 3.44 -3.59
CA PHE A 286 -0.22 4.40 -2.65
C PHE A 286 -0.70 4.14 -1.22
N THR A 287 -2.00 3.89 -1.03
CA THR A 287 -2.56 3.53 0.28
C THR A 287 -1.94 2.23 0.81
N GLY A 288 -1.68 1.25 -0.05
CA GLY A 288 -0.99 0.00 0.29
C GLY A 288 0.43 0.23 0.84
N ILE A 289 1.15 1.23 0.33
CA ILE A 289 2.46 1.64 0.86
C ILE A 289 2.32 2.14 2.30
N ILE A 290 1.35 3.02 2.55
CA ILE A 290 1.09 3.57 3.89
C ILE A 290 0.73 2.46 4.86
N ILE A 291 -0.15 1.54 4.46
CA ILE A 291 -0.57 0.39 5.26
C ILE A 291 0.63 -0.51 5.59
N ALA A 292 1.48 -0.83 4.62
CA ALA A 292 2.65 -1.67 4.83
C ALA A 292 3.63 -1.04 5.85
N TRP A 293 3.83 0.28 5.79
CA TRP A 293 4.64 1.01 6.75
C TRP A 293 4.06 1.04 8.14
N LEU A 294 2.78 1.36 8.29
CA LEU A 294 2.10 1.38 9.59
C LEU A 294 2.05 0.00 10.22
N ALA A 295 1.92 -1.04 9.40
CA ALA A 295 2.00 -2.44 9.83
C ALA A 295 3.42 -2.90 10.17
N GLN A 296 4.44 -2.05 10.04
CA GLN A 296 5.84 -2.41 10.23
C GLN A 296 6.26 -3.63 9.39
N LEU A 297 5.76 -3.69 8.17
CA LEU A 297 6.00 -4.78 7.21
C LEU A 297 5.56 -6.17 7.75
N ASN A 298 4.55 -6.20 8.60
CA ASN A 298 3.94 -7.42 9.13
C ASN A 298 2.62 -7.71 8.38
N PRO A 299 2.50 -8.86 7.68
CA PRO A 299 1.31 -9.16 6.87
C PRO A 299 0.01 -9.24 7.67
N VAL A 300 0.07 -9.78 8.89
CA VAL A 300 -1.14 -9.91 9.75
C VAL A 300 -1.61 -8.55 10.24
N ILE A 301 -0.68 -7.68 10.64
CA ILE A 301 -1.01 -6.32 11.06
C ILE A 301 -1.51 -5.50 9.86
N SER A 302 -0.98 -5.76 8.64
CA SER A 302 -1.46 -5.11 7.41
C SER A 302 -2.95 -5.36 7.18
N LEU A 303 -3.48 -6.54 7.48
CA LEU A 303 -4.90 -6.83 7.38
C LEU A 303 -5.74 -5.91 8.30
N LEU A 304 -5.33 -5.78 9.57
CA LEU A 304 -6.05 -4.94 10.55
C LEU A 304 -6.01 -3.46 10.15
N ILE A 305 -4.86 -2.97 9.70
CA ILE A 305 -4.71 -1.60 9.24
C ILE A 305 -5.49 -1.35 7.94
N SER A 306 -5.48 -2.29 7.00
CA SER A 306 -6.30 -2.20 5.78
C SER A 306 -7.78 -2.09 6.09
N PHE A 307 -8.25 -2.82 7.10
CA PHE A 307 -9.64 -2.71 7.55
C PHE A 307 -9.93 -1.33 8.16
N ALA A 308 -9.04 -0.77 8.98
CA ALA A 308 -9.19 0.58 9.51
C ALA A 308 -9.22 1.64 8.39
N PHE A 309 -8.35 1.50 7.38
CA PHE A 309 -8.35 2.38 6.20
C PHE A 309 -9.62 2.23 5.35
N SER A 310 -10.17 1.02 5.24
CA SER A 310 -11.42 0.82 4.51
C SER A 310 -12.61 1.52 5.18
N ILE A 311 -12.63 1.62 6.51
CA ILE A 311 -13.61 2.43 7.26
C ILE A 311 -13.44 3.91 6.91
N LEU A 312 -12.20 4.38 6.78
CA LEU A 312 -11.90 5.76 6.44
C LEU A 312 -12.39 6.11 5.03
N VAL A 313 -12.02 5.30 4.04
CA VAL A 313 -12.42 5.50 2.63
C VAL A 313 -13.93 5.33 2.44
N LYS A 314 -14.54 4.27 3.02
CA LYS A 314 -15.99 4.08 2.95
C LYS A 314 -16.73 5.15 3.72
N GLY A 315 -16.22 5.54 4.90
CA GLY A 315 -16.77 6.62 5.70
C GLY A 315 -16.81 7.94 4.96
N SER A 316 -15.77 8.29 4.19
CA SER A 316 -15.76 9.46 3.30
C SER A 316 -16.92 9.44 2.30
N SER A 317 -17.19 8.29 1.68
CA SER A 317 -18.35 8.13 0.78
C SER A 317 -19.70 8.26 1.51
N VAL A 318 -19.77 7.82 2.78
CA VAL A 318 -21.01 7.94 3.60
C VAL A 318 -21.27 9.40 3.94
N ILE A 319 -20.29 10.16 4.40
CA ILE A 319 -20.49 11.59 4.71
C ILE A 319 -20.82 12.40 3.46
N GLN A 320 -20.23 12.09 2.32
CA GLN A 320 -20.58 12.71 1.05
C GLN A 320 -22.07 12.51 0.73
N SER A 321 -22.57 11.28 0.84
CA SER A 321 -23.98 10.98 0.53
C SER A 321 -24.98 11.51 1.57
N THR A 322 -24.57 11.63 2.84
CA THR A 322 -25.45 12.05 3.94
C THR A 322 -25.54 13.55 4.08
N PHE A 323 -24.42 14.26 3.95
CA PHE A 323 -24.33 15.72 4.17
C PHE A 323 -24.23 16.52 2.88
N GLY A 324 -24.20 15.87 1.71
CA GLY A 324 -24.02 16.54 0.42
C GLY A 324 -22.65 17.20 0.26
N LEU A 325 -21.65 16.77 1.04
CA LEU A 325 -20.27 17.24 0.93
C LEU A 325 -19.69 16.86 -0.43
N SER A 326 -18.87 17.74 -1.00
CA SER A 326 -18.14 17.39 -2.22
C SER A 326 -17.15 16.25 -1.96
N THR A 327 -16.86 15.47 -2.99
CA THR A 327 -15.83 14.42 -2.93
C THR A 327 -14.50 14.98 -2.44
N ASP A 328 -14.15 16.19 -2.91
CA ASP A 328 -12.88 16.85 -2.57
C ASP A 328 -12.76 17.15 -1.07
N CYS A 329 -13.86 17.54 -0.41
CA CYS A 329 -13.86 17.75 1.05
C CYS A 329 -13.61 16.44 1.81
N ALA A 330 -14.20 15.34 1.37
CA ALA A 330 -13.97 14.03 1.96
C ALA A 330 -12.52 13.56 1.73
N ASP A 331 -11.97 13.81 0.56
CA ASP A 331 -10.58 13.48 0.21
C ASP A 331 -9.57 14.33 1.01
N VAL A 332 -9.85 15.63 1.21
CA VAL A 332 -9.03 16.49 2.09
C VAL A 332 -9.04 15.97 3.52
N LEU A 333 -10.20 15.59 4.06
CA LEU A 333 -10.29 15.01 5.41
C LEU A 333 -9.48 13.73 5.53
N GLN A 334 -9.60 12.83 4.55
CA GLN A 334 -8.77 11.62 4.46
C GLN A 334 -7.29 11.96 4.39
N GLY A 335 -6.90 12.92 3.56
CA GLY A 335 -5.53 13.39 3.41
C GLY A 335 -4.95 13.94 4.72
N ILE A 336 -5.71 14.73 5.48
CA ILE A 336 -5.31 15.23 6.81
C ILE A 336 -5.02 14.06 7.76
N ILE A 337 -5.93 13.10 7.85
CA ILE A 337 -5.75 11.94 8.73
C ILE A 337 -4.50 11.16 8.34
N LEU A 338 -4.32 10.89 7.05
CA LEU A 338 -3.15 10.18 6.55
C LEU A 338 -1.85 10.94 6.81
N PHE A 339 -1.85 12.27 6.61
CA PHE A 339 -0.67 13.10 6.86
C PHE A 339 -0.21 13.02 8.32
N PHE A 340 -1.12 13.16 9.29
CA PHE A 340 -0.76 13.08 10.71
C PHE A 340 -0.25 11.71 11.12
N ILE A 341 -0.88 10.64 10.61
CA ILE A 341 -0.43 9.27 10.87
C ILE A 341 1.00 9.05 10.32
N MET A 342 1.26 9.51 9.09
CA MET A 342 2.58 9.41 8.46
C MET A 342 3.63 10.29 9.15
N ALA A 343 3.27 11.53 9.49
CA ALA A 343 4.17 12.45 10.19
C ALA A 343 4.61 11.88 11.54
N MET A 344 3.70 11.24 12.27
CA MET A 344 4.04 10.65 13.57
C MET A 344 4.97 9.43 13.45
N GLU A 345 4.87 8.65 12.38
CA GLU A 345 5.83 7.55 12.16
C GLU A 345 7.27 8.09 12.01
N PHE A 346 7.42 9.31 11.46
CA PHE A 346 8.70 10.01 11.46
C PHE A 346 9.17 10.31 12.90
N PHE A 347 8.31 10.86 13.76
CA PHE A 347 8.66 11.17 15.15
C PHE A 347 8.89 9.94 16.04
N VAL A 348 8.29 8.81 15.71
CA VAL A 348 8.60 7.51 16.35
C VAL A 348 10.03 7.07 16.04
N ARG A 349 10.54 7.37 14.84
CA ARG A 349 11.89 6.93 14.39
C ARG A 349 12.97 7.95 14.65
N TYR A 350 12.64 9.23 14.61
CA TYR A 350 13.60 10.33 14.68
C TYR A 350 13.19 11.34 15.75
N LYS A 351 14.19 11.89 16.42
CA LYS A 351 14.08 12.92 17.43
C LYS A 351 14.69 14.22 16.88
N ILE A 352 13.99 15.31 17.05
CA ILE A 352 14.51 16.64 16.73
C ILE A 352 15.24 17.16 17.99
N VAL A 353 16.56 17.39 17.87
CA VAL A 353 17.37 17.94 18.94
C VAL A 353 17.76 19.36 18.58
N PHE A 354 17.47 20.30 19.50
CA PHE A 354 17.83 21.69 19.37
C PHE A 354 19.26 21.93 19.86
N ARG A 355 19.97 22.88 19.25
CA ARG A 355 21.30 23.28 19.65
C ARG A 355 21.30 23.70 21.13
N GLY A 356 22.19 23.11 21.93
CA GLY A 356 22.34 23.40 23.37
C GLY A 356 21.73 22.37 24.31
N HIS A 357 21.01 21.35 23.81
CA HIS A 357 20.56 20.23 24.61
C HIS A 357 21.63 19.13 24.59
N GLN A 358 22.54 19.16 25.57
CA GLN A 358 23.44 18.03 25.80
C GLN A 358 22.62 16.87 26.35
N GLU A 359 22.41 15.87 25.52
CA GLU A 359 21.83 14.60 25.96
C GLU A 359 22.87 13.93 26.87
N LYS A 360 22.53 13.62 28.12
CA LYS A 360 23.36 12.74 28.96
C LYS A 360 23.49 11.42 28.22
N LEU A 361 24.68 11.12 27.71
CA LEU A 361 24.99 9.82 27.15
C LEU A 361 24.58 8.73 28.14
N PRO A 362 23.97 7.62 27.70
CA PRO A 362 23.69 6.51 28.58
C PRO A 362 25.00 6.07 29.24
N ALA A 363 24.96 5.80 30.55
CA ALA A 363 26.14 5.48 31.37
C ALA A 363 27.04 4.36 30.81
N ALA A 364 26.50 3.54 29.88
CA ALA A 364 27.26 2.52 29.16
C ALA A 364 28.21 3.09 28.09
N ALA A 365 27.90 4.23 27.47
CA ALA A 365 28.73 4.87 26.47
C ALA A 365 29.88 5.66 27.12
N GLU A 366 29.63 6.32 28.26
CA GLU A 366 30.67 6.98 29.05
C GLU A 366 31.75 6.01 29.56
N THR A 367 31.37 4.77 29.84
CA THR A 367 32.32 3.74 30.30
C THR A 367 33.16 3.15 29.16
N ALA A 368 32.67 3.19 27.92
CA ALA A 368 33.41 2.77 26.73
C ALA A 368 34.44 3.85 26.30
N GLU A 369 34.05 5.14 26.24
CA GLU A 369 34.93 6.24 25.91
C GLU A 369 36.07 6.37 26.96
N LYS A 370 35.76 6.26 28.26
CA LYS A 370 36.80 6.28 29.32
C LYS A 370 37.72 5.06 29.30
N LYS A 371 37.39 3.98 28.63
CA LYS A 371 38.29 2.83 28.42
C LYS A 371 39.18 3.00 27.20
N GLU A 372 38.71 3.69 26.15
CA GLU A 372 39.55 4.01 24.98
C GLU A 372 40.53 5.13 25.24
N GLU A 373 40.20 6.10 26.11
CA GLU A 373 41.10 7.20 26.51
C GLU A 373 42.22 6.77 27.48
N LYS A 374 42.15 5.54 28.03
CA LYS A 374 43.14 4.96 28.97
C LYS A 374 43.96 3.81 28.36
N ALA A 375 43.76 3.47 27.07
CA ALA A 375 44.53 2.50 26.31
C ALA A 375 45.45 3.21 25.29
#